data_778eaf4e6336621134beb4fa52ba13c1
#
_entry.id   778eaf4e6336621134beb4fa52ba13c1
#
_cell.length_a   1.000
_cell.length_b   1.000
_cell.length_c   1.000
_cell.angle_alpha   90.00
_cell.angle_beta   90.00
_cell.angle_gamma   90.00
#
_symmetry.space_group_name_H-M   'P 1'
#
loop_
_entity.id
_entity.type
_entity.pdbx_description
1 polymer ?
#
loop_
_entity_poly.entity_id
_entity_poly.type
_entity_poly.pdbx_seq_one_letter_code
_entity_poly.pdbx_strand_id
1 'polypeptide(L)'
;MSRFKDGGNGALVDTQSKRVWLRCSLGMSWNGSSCEGNSLTYNWSAAEAAVAELNARQTGGHSNWRLPTVDELNTLVEKQCFKPAINLQAFPFSPEAGFWSATSVEGANHRAWIVHFLHGQQYIANKEQSWRVRPIADK
;
A
#
# COMPACT_ATOMS: atom_id res chain seq x y z
N MET A 1 -12.90 -13.37 6.88
CA MET A 1 -12.41 -12.01 6.56
C MET A 1 -13.52 -11.23 5.88
N SER A 2 -14.39 -10.65 6.69
CA SER A 2 -15.62 -10.04 6.17
C SER A 2 -15.40 -8.67 5.52
N ARG A 3 -14.34 -7.96 5.91
CA ARG A 3 -14.06 -6.62 5.38
C ARG A 3 -13.49 -6.68 3.96
N PHE A 4 -12.61 -7.62 3.68
CA PHE A 4 -11.91 -7.69 2.40
C PHE A 4 -12.41 -8.83 1.56
N LYS A 5 -12.60 -8.59 0.26
CA LYS A 5 -13.01 -9.62 -0.70
C LYS A 5 -12.04 -9.64 -1.87
N ASP A 6 -11.76 -10.83 -2.37
CA ASP A 6 -10.92 -10.99 -3.55
C ASP A 6 -11.57 -10.28 -4.74
N GLY A 7 -10.82 -9.37 -5.36
CA GLY A 7 -11.26 -8.65 -6.55
C GLY A 7 -10.72 -9.23 -7.85
N GLY A 8 -9.91 -10.29 -7.75
CA GLY A 8 -9.28 -10.92 -8.90
C GLY A 8 -7.95 -10.26 -9.27
N ASN A 9 -7.01 -11.06 -9.77
CA ASN A 9 -5.73 -10.61 -10.33
C ASN A 9 -4.89 -9.75 -9.37
N GLY A 10 -4.96 -10.06 -8.07
CA GLY A 10 -4.19 -9.34 -7.08
C GLY A 10 -4.85 -8.09 -6.53
N ALA A 11 -6.07 -7.80 -6.94
CA ALA A 11 -6.86 -6.70 -6.38
C ALA A 11 -7.68 -7.22 -5.20
N LEU A 12 -7.81 -6.39 -4.17
CA LEU A 12 -8.57 -6.74 -2.97
C LEU A 12 -9.58 -5.63 -2.70
N VAL A 13 -10.85 -5.99 -2.68
CA VAL A 13 -11.93 -5.02 -2.43
C VAL A 13 -12.10 -4.82 -0.95
N ASP A 14 -12.00 -3.57 -0.50
CA ASP A 14 -12.29 -3.19 0.87
C ASP A 14 -13.76 -2.80 0.94
N THR A 15 -14.57 -3.63 1.57
CA THR A 15 -16.02 -3.40 1.62
C THR A 15 -16.40 -2.24 2.54
N GLN A 16 -15.53 -1.84 3.45
CA GLN A 16 -15.76 -0.68 4.31
C GLN A 16 -15.67 0.63 3.55
N SER A 17 -14.58 0.81 2.81
CA SER A 17 -14.32 2.07 2.10
C SER A 17 -14.87 2.06 0.68
N LYS A 18 -15.25 0.89 0.16
CA LYS A 18 -15.64 0.69 -1.24
C LYS A 18 -14.49 0.94 -2.21
N ARG A 19 -13.26 0.89 -1.72
CA ARG A 19 -12.06 1.06 -2.54
C ARG A 19 -11.35 -0.27 -2.73
N VAL A 20 -10.36 -0.24 -3.63
CA VAL A 20 -9.61 -1.44 -4.00
C VAL A 20 -8.15 -1.23 -3.62
N TRP A 21 -7.57 -2.22 -2.96
CA TRP A 21 -6.15 -2.23 -2.62
C TRP A 21 -5.40 -3.19 -3.53
N LEU A 22 -4.17 -2.86 -3.86
CA LEU A 22 -3.28 -3.86 -4.44
C LEU A 22 -2.82 -4.78 -3.32
N ARG A 23 -3.03 -6.06 -3.50
CA ARG A 23 -2.85 -7.04 -2.43
C ARG A 23 -1.39 -7.24 -2.05
N CYS A 24 -0.50 -7.16 -3.05
CA CYS A 24 0.93 -7.31 -2.83
C CYS A 24 1.63 -5.96 -2.83
N SER A 25 2.60 -5.79 -1.92
CA SER A 25 3.49 -4.64 -1.94
C SER A 25 4.22 -4.60 -3.29
N LEU A 26 4.47 -3.39 -3.83
CA LEU A 26 5.14 -3.28 -5.13
C LEU A 26 6.51 -3.98 -5.13
N GLY A 27 6.82 -4.66 -6.22
CA GLY A 27 7.97 -5.52 -6.36
C GLY A 27 7.61 -6.99 -6.18
N MET A 28 6.54 -7.27 -5.46
CA MET A 28 6.00 -8.62 -5.32
C MET A 28 4.89 -8.83 -6.34
N SER A 29 4.56 -10.08 -6.61
CA SER A 29 3.48 -10.42 -7.53
C SER A 29 2.54 -11.44 -6.93
N TRP A 30 1.27 -11.31 -7.30
CA TRP A 30 0.21 -12.21 -6.85
C TRP A 30 0.21 -13.47 -7.74
N ASN A 31 0.31 -14.64 -7.13
CA ASN A 31 0.38 -15.92 -7.87
C ASN A 31 -0.96 -16.66 -7.90
N GLY A 32 -2.03 -16.04 -7.47
CA GLY A 32 -3.36 -16.66 -7.35
C GLY A 32 -3.71 -17.09 -5.94
N SER A 33 -2.74 -17.20 -5.06
CA SER A 33 -2.98 -17.59 -3.66
C SER A 33 -2.13 -16.81 -2.66
N SER A 34 -1.02 -16.24 -3.10
CA SER A 34 -0.13 -15.50 -2.19
C SER A 34 0.71 -14.49 -2.96
N CYS A 35 1.50 -13.69 -2.24
CA CYS A 35 2.43 -12.74 -2.81
C CYS A 35 3.82 -13.36 -2.86
N GLU A 36 4.46 -13.29 -4.03
CA GLU A 36 5.79 -13.83 -4.27
C GLU A 36 6.78 -12.74 -4.61
N GLY A 37 8.05 -13.02 -4.42
CA GLY A 37 9.12 -12.11 -4.77
C GLY A 37 9.49 -11.18 -3.63
N ASN A 38 10.33 -10.21 -3.94
CA ASN A 38 10.84 -9.27 -2.96
C ASN A 38 10.13 -7.93 -3.09
N SER A 39 9.67 -7.41 -1.95
CA SER A 39 9.12 -6.06 -1.91
C SER A 39 10.24 -5.06 -2.21
N LEU A 40 9.97 -4.09 -3.07
CA LEU A 40 10.92 -3.06 -3.44
C LEU A 40 10.64 -1.77 -2.68
N THR A 41 11.66 -0.94 -2.57
CA THR A 41 11.55 0.37 -1.97
C THR A 41 11.73 1.45 -3.03
N TYR A 42 11.09 2.59 -2.82
CA TYR A 42 11.06 3.70 -3.77
C TYR A 42 11.18 5.01 -3.00
N ASN A 43 11.86 6.01 -3.57
CA ASN A 43 11.66 7.35 -3.05
C ASN A 43 10.27 7.83 -3.52
N TRP A 44 9.81 8.95 -2.98
CA TRP A 44 8.42 9.35 -3.18
C TRP A 44 8.08 9.58 -4.66
N SER A 45 8.97 10.23 -5.40
CA SER A 45 8.78 10.48 -6.82
C SER A 45 8.76 9.18 -7.63
N ALA A 46 9.67 8.25 -7.32
CA ALA A 46 9.71 6.94 -7.96
C ALA A 46 8.47 6.11 -7.59
N ALA A 47 7.94 6.28 -6.38
CA ALA A 47 6.71 5.62 -5.97
C ALA A 47 5.54 6.07 -6.86
N GLU A 48 5.42 7.37 -7.11
CA GLU A 48 4.38 7.88 -7.98
C GLU A 48 4.52 7.37 -9.42
N ALA A 49 5.76 7.31 -9.92
CA ALA A 49 6.03 6.79 -11.27
C ALA A 49 5.68 5.30 -11.38
N ALA A 50 6.00 4.53 -10.34
CA ALA A 50 5.70 3.10 -10.32
C ALA A 50 4.19 2.86 -10.32
N VAL A 51 3.44 3.66 -9.58
CA VAL A 51 1.97 3.55 -9.55
C VAL A 51 1.38 3.94 -10.91
N ALA A 52 1.93 4.98 -11.56
CA ALA A 52 1.47 5.37 -12.89
C ALA A 52 1.69 4.24 -13.90
N GLU A 53 2.76 3.47 -13.77
CA GLU A 53 3.00 2.33 -14.63
C GLU A 53 1.97 1.22 -14.43
N LEU A 54 1.50 1.01 -13.20
CA LEU A 54 0.42 0.06 -12.95
C LEU A 54 -0.83 0.44 -13.73
N ASN A 55 -1.12 1.73 -13.83
CA ASN A 55 -2.28 2.22 -14.56
C ASN A 55 -2.14 2.00 -16.05
N ALA A 56 -0.94 2.21 -16.58
CA ALA A 56 -0.67 1.96 -18.00
C ALA A 56 -0.86 0.49 -18.36
N ARG A 57 -0.58 -0.42 -17.42
CA ARG A 57 -0.73 -1.86 -17.61
C ARG A 57 -2.11 -2.38 -17.20
N GLN A 58 -2.96 -1.52 -16.67
CA GLN A 58 -4.28 -1.90 -16.12
C GLN A 58 -4.18 -3.04 -15.12
N THR A 59 -3.21 -2.94 -14.21
CA THR A 59 -2.93 -3.97 -13.21
C THR A 59 -4.17 -4.28 -12.39
N GLY A 60 -4.46 -5.56 -12.19
CA GLY A 60 -5.63 -5.99 -11.43
C GLY A 60 -6.95 -5.60 -12.04
N GLY A 61 -6.95 -5.17 -13.32
CA GLY A 61 -8.16 -4.72 -14.01
C GLY A 61 -8.51 -3.26 -13.73
N HIS A 62 -7.61 -2.50 -13.14
CA HIS A 62 -7.85 -1.10 -12.79
C HIS A 62 -6.78 -0.19 -13.41
N SER A 63 -7.20 1.02 -13.79
CA SER A 63 -6.30 2.02 -14.38
C SER A 63 -6.29 3.33 -13.59
N ASN A 64 -6.72 3.30 -12.33
CA ASN A 64 -6.81 4.47 -11.48
C ASN A 64 -6.11 4.26 -10.13
N TRP A 65 -5.02 3.48 -10.13
CA TRP A 65 -4.19 3.30 -8.94
C TRP A 65 -3.53 4.62 -8.55
N ARG A 66 -3.39 4.84 -7.26
CA ARG A 66 -2.70 6.00 -6.70
C ARG A 66 -2.06 5.62 -5.37
N LEU A 67 -1.20 6.48 -4.85
CA LEU A 67 -0.74 6.34 -3.48
C LEU A 67 -1.91 6.61 -2.54
N PRO A 68 -2.06 5.83 -1.48
CA PRO A 68 -3.10 6.10 -0.49
C PRO A 68 -2.75 7.33 0.34
N THR A 69 -3.76 8.01 0.87
CA THR A 69 -3.54 9.03 1.89
C THR A 69 -3.08 8.36 3.18
N VAL A 70 -2.48 9.13 4.09
CA VAL A 70 -2.06 8.58 5.38
C VAL A 70 -3.25 8.02 6.15
N ASP A 71 -4.41 8.66 6.06
CA ASP A 71 -5.62 8.17 6.71
C ASP A 71 -6.08 6.84 6.13
N GLU A 72 -6.00 6.71 4.80
CA GLU A 72 -6.34 5.44 4.14
C GLU A 72 -5.42 4.32 4.58
N LEU A 73 -4.10 4.56 4.62
CA LEU A 73 -3.15 3.56 5.10
C LEU A 73 -3.42 3.18 6.55
N ASN A 74 -3.76 4.15 7.38
CA ASN A 74 -4.05 3.88 8.79
C ASN A 74 -5.27 2.97 8.96
N THR A 75 -6.19 2.93 7.99
CA THR A 75 -7.32 2.00 8.07
C THR A 75 -6.90 0.54 7.97
N LEU A 76 -5.70 0.26 7.44
CA LEU A 76 -5.17 -1.10 7.33
C LEU A 76 -4.46 -1.56 8.60
N VAL A 77 -4.18 -0.65 9.54
CA VAL A 77 -3.49 -1.00 10.77
C VAL A 77 -4.39 -1.86 11.64
N GLU A 78 -3.90 -3.04 11.99
CA GLU A 78 -4.59 -3.95 12.91
C GLU A 78 -3.94 -3.84 14.28
N LYS A 79 -4.60 -3.16 15.18
CA LYS A 79 -4.05 -2.85 16.51
C LYS A 79 -3.80 -4.10 17.35
N GLN A 80 -4.48 -5.20 17.02
CA GLN A 80 -4.30 -6.48 17.72
C GLN A 80 -3.13 -7.27 17.17
N CYS A 81 -2.53 -6.81 16.08
CA CYS A 81 -1.40 -7.47 15.42
C CYS A 81 -0.18 -6.56 15.48
N PHE A 82 0.98 -7.18 15.43
CA PHE A 82 2.23 -6.44 15.23
C PHE A 82 3.26 -7.38 14.64
N LYS A 83 4.26 -6.79 13.95
CA LYS A 83 5.31 -7.52 13.25
C LYS A 83 4.75 -8.50 12.21
N PRO A 84 3.91 -8.08 11.29
CA PRO A 84 3.37 -6.74 11.01
C PRO A 84 2.00 -6.47 11.63
N ALA A 85 1.66 -5.19 11.77
CA ALA A 85 0.38 -4.72 12.29
C ALA A 85 -0.66 -4.61 11.15
N ILE A 86 -0.88 -5.72 10.44
CA ILE A 86 -1.77 -5.78 9.29
C ILE A 86 -2.35 -7.19 9.18
N ASN A 87 -3.51 -7.29 8.53
CA ASN A 87 -4.17 -8.58 8.30
C ASN A 87 -3.40 -9.37 7.24
N LEU A 88 -2.65 -10.40 7.65
CA LEU A 88 -1.85 -11.20 6.73
C LEU A 88 -2.66 -12.15 5.86
N GLN A 89 -3.92 -12.42 6.18
CA GLN A 89 -4.79 -13.17 5.29
C GLN A 89 -5.17 -12.33 4.07
N ALA A 90 -5.44 -11.04 4.30
CA ALA A 90 -5.75 -10.10 3.23
C ALA A 90 -4.49 -9.72 2.45
N PHE A 91 -3.38 -9.52 3.15
CA PHE A 91 -2.12 -9.01 2.58
C PHE A 91 -0.97 -9.97 2.91
N PRO A 92 -0.90 -11.14 2.22
CA PRO A 92 0.11 -12.14 2.54
C PRO A 92 1.52 -11.61 2.37
N PHE A 93 2.38 -11.96 3.31
CA PHE A 93 3.80 -11.57 3.31
C PHE A 93 4.01 -10.04 3.24
N SER A 94 3.05 -9.27 3.76
CA SER A 94 3.22 -7.82 3.83
C SER A 94 4.44 -7.50 4.69
N PRO A 95 5.36 -6.63 4.21
CA PRO A 95 6.57 -6.32 4.97
C PRO A 95 6.28 -5.58 6.28
N GLU A 96 7.10 -5.86 7.29
CA GLU A 96 7.13 -5.11 8.55
C GLU A 96 7.90 -3.81 8.33
N ALA A 97 7.35 -2.92 7.50
CA ALA A 97 8.11 -1.78 7.01
C ALA A 97 7.21 -0.58 6.81
N GLY A 98 7.83 0.55 6.50
CA GLY A 98 7.14 1.78 6.19
C GLY A 98 6.63 1.81 4.76
N PHE A 99 5.43 2.35 4.60
CA PHE A 99 4.79 2.51 3.29
C PHE A 99 4.47 3.97 3.07
N TRP A 100 4.75 4.44 1.85
CA TRP A 100 4.47 5.83 1.46
C TRP A 100 2.98 6.14 1.44
N SER A 101 2.63 7.31 1.94
CA SER A 101 1.32 7.91 1.68
C SER A 101 1.46 9.01 0.63
N ALA A 102 0.32 9.43 0.07
CA ALA A 102 0.27 10.60 -0.80
C ALA A 102 0.28 11.91 -0.01
N THR A 103 0.16 11.84 1.31
CA THR A 103 -0.05 13.01 2.17
C THR A 103 1.29 13.67 2.49
N SER A 104 1.52 14.84 1.90
CA SER A 104 2.68 15.67 2.23
C SER A 104 2.51 16.31 3.60
N VAL A 105 3.63 16.62 4.24
CA VAL A 105 3.60 17.30 5.53
C VAL A 105 3.30 18.77 5.29
N GLU A 106 2.31 19.30 5.99
CA GLU A 106 1.93 20.70 5.86
C GLU A 106 3.11 21.60 6.23
N GLY A 107 3.43 22.55 5.36
CA GLY A 107 4.54 23.45 5.55
C GLY A 107 5.91 22.87 5.21
N ALA A 108 5.98 21.61 4.77
CA ALA A 108 7.24 20.93 4.45
C ALA A 108 7.03 19.99 3.26
N ASN A 109 6.88 20.55 2.06
CA ASN A 109 6.55 19.78 0.85
C ASN A 109 7.61 18.74 0.46
N HIS A 110 8.81 18.82 1.03
CA HIS A 110 9.85 17.82 0.80
C HIS A 110 9.69 16.58 1.69
N ARG A 111 8.65 16.56 2.52
CA ARG A 111 8.36 15.44 3.43
C ARG A 111 6.95 14.93 3.21
N ALA A 112 6.76 13.64 3.46
CA ALA A 112 5.44 13.01 3.41
C ALA A 112 5.30 12.05 4.59
N TRP A 113 4.07 11.69 4.89
CA TRP A 113 3.79 10.71 5.93
C TRP A 113 3.98 9.30 5.40
N ILE A 114 4.51 8.44 6.25
CA ILE A 114 4.53 6.99 6.03
C ILE A 114 3.79 6.32 7.18
N VAL A 115 3.28 5.11 6.93
CA VAL A 115 2.76 4.24 7.98
C VAL A 115 3.68 3.04 8.06
N HIS A 116 4.22 2.79 9.24
CA HIS A 116 5.14 1.67 9.46
C HIS A 116 4.38 0.51 10.09
N PHE A 117 4.35 -0.60 9.39
CA PHE A 117 3.54 -1.75 9.81
C PHE A 117 4.25 -2.68 10.79
N LEU A 118 5.40 -2.27 11.33
CA LEU A 118 5.97 -3.03 12.45
C LEU A 118 5.03 -2.94 13.66
N HIS A 119 4.61 -1.72 14.01
CA HIS A 119 3.70 -1.47 15.13
C HIS A 119 2.47 -0.66 14.75
N GLY A 120 2.31 -0.30 13.48
CA GLY A 120 1.16 0.44 13.00
C GLY A 120 1.20 1.93 13.30
N GLN A 121 2.37 2.54 13.37
CA GLN A 121 2.52 3.96 13.66
C GLN A 121 2.88 4.74 12.41
N GLN A 122 2.48 6.02 12.38
CA GLN A 122 2.83 6.90 11.28
C GLN A 122 4.01 7.79 11.65
N TYR A 123 4.84 8.07 10.65
CA TYR A 123 6.05 8.87 10.80
C TYR A 123 6.17 9.84 9.64
N ILE A 124 6.93 10.91 9.86
CA ILE A 124 7.29 11.86 8.81
C ILE A 124 8.61 11.38 8.19
N ALA A 125 8.66 11.34 6.86
CA ALA A 125 9.86 10.93 6.13
C ALA A 125 10.19 11.94 5.05
N ASN A 126 11.48 12.09 4.78
CA ASN A 126 11.96 12.90 3.66
C ASN A 126 11.65 12.14 2.36
N LYS A 127 11.12 12.85 1.36
CA LYS A 127 10.71 12.24 0.08
C LYS A 127 11.86 11.61 -0.70
N GLU A 128 13.09 11.92 -0.36
CA GLU A 128 14.27 11.29 -0.98
C GLU A 128 14.61 9.94 -0.37
N GLN A 129 14.07 9.63 0.81
CA GLN A 129 14.23 8.31 1.42
C GLN A 129 13.42 7.28 0.68
N SER A 130 13.76 6.01 0.86
CA SER A 130 13.09 4.91 0.16
C SER A 130 12.24 4.11 1.12
N TRP A 131 10.98 3.92 0.76
CA TRP A 131 10.00 3.14 1.51
C TRP A 131 9.17 2.31 0.54
N ARG A 132 8.33 1.45 1.05
CA ARG A 132 7.52 0.56 0.24
C ARG A 132 6.22 1.21 -0.20
N VAL A 133 5.55 0.57 -1.16
CA VAL A 133 4.33 1.13 -1.77
C VAL A 133 3.24 0.07 -1.81
N ARG A 134 2.06 0.45 -1.33
CA ARG A 134 0.83 -0.33 -1.51
C ARG A 134 -0.22 0.58 -2.13
N PRO A 135 -0.47 0.44 -3.43
CA PRO A 135 -1.43 1.31 -4.12
C PRO A 135 -2.87 1.04 -3.73
N ILE A 136 -3.68 2.08 -3.87
CA ILE A 136 -5.12 2.02 -3.71
C ILE A 136 -5.77 2.55 -4.97
N ALA A 137 -6.95 2.07 -5.29
CA ALA A 137 -7.73 2.59 -6.42
C ALA A 137 -9.14 2.89 -5.95
N ASP A 138 -9.68 3.97 -6.47
CA ASP A 138 -11.11 4.25 -6.31
C ASP A 138 -11.87 3.33 -7.26
N LYS A 139 -12.94 2.79 -6.77
CA LYS A 139 -13.65 1.74 -7.48
C LYS A 139 -14.28 2.21 -8.80
#